data_26aca53e8c6c7388e27308434c0ad52c
#
_entry.id   26aca53e8c6c7388e27308434c0ad52c
#
_cell.length_a   1.000
_cell.length_b   1.000
_cell.length_c   1.000
_cell.angle_alpha   90.00
_cell.angle_beta   90.00
_cell.angle_gamma   90.00
#
_symmetry.space_group_name_H-M   'P 1'
#
loop_
_entity.id
_entity.type
_entity.pdbx_description
1 polymer ?
#
loop_
_entity_poly.entity_id
_entity_poly.type
_entity_poly.pdbx_seq_one_letter_code
_entity_poly.pdbx_strand_id
1 'polypeptide(L)'
;MVLRKLAALLLMVLTLAACQDEVPSEQAIASLLEVSADQELAVARASHAAGPNAGLIPDAVRIVNLKKLGAVTDSKGIYVASIQFDLMIEHKGARMLSQRGAKARLKLGRAESGWRIVEKQ
;
A
#
# COMPACT_ATOMS: atom_id res chain seq x y z
N MET A 1 -42.58 -0.18 -19.78
CA MET A 1 -42.40 -1.22 -18.73
C MET A 1 -40.99 -1.74 -18.63
N VAL A 2 -40.33 -1.99 -19.77
CA VAL A 2 -38.94 -2.50 -19.77
C VAL A 2 -37.94 -1.45 -19.29
N LEU A 3 -38.19 -0.17 -19.51
CA LEU A 3 -37.34 0.95 -19.11
C LEU A 3 -37.27 1.13 -17.57
N ARG A 4 -38.35 0.83 -16.85
CA ARG A 4 -38.35 0.92 -15.38
C ARG A 4 -37.53 -0.18 -14.72
N LYS A 5 -37.50 -1.37 -15.30
CA LYS A 5 -36.69 -2.50 -14.79
C LYS A 5 -35.20 -2.29 -15.06
N LEU A 6 -34.87 -1.67 -16.20
CA LEU A 6 -33.50 -1.32 -16.55
C LEU A 6 -32.93 -0.21 -15.66
N ALA A 7 -33.75 0.80 -15.33
CA ALA A 7 -33.34 1.88 -14.43
C ALA A 7 -33.09 1.39 -13.00
N ALA A 8 -33.93 0.46 -12.50
CA ALA A 8 -33.74 -0.13 -11.19
C ALA A 8 -32.47 -1.00 -11.12
N LEU A 9 -32.15 -1.72 -12.20
CA LEU A 9 -30.94 -2.51 -12.28
C LEU A 9 -29.67 -1.65 -12.31
N LEU A 10 -29.73 -0.52 -13.03
CA LEU A 10 -28.63 0.43 -13.11
C LEU A 10 -28.34 1.08 -11.75
N LEU A 11 -29.38 1.41 -10.98
CA LEU A 11 -29.24 1.96 -9.64
C LEU A 11 -28.58 0.96 -8.66
N MET A 12 -28.90 -0.34 -8.79
CA MET A 12 -28.29 -1.38 -7.96
C MET A 12 -26.80 -1.54 -8.23
N VAL A 13 -26.38 -1.45 -9.50
CA VAL A 13 -24.98 -1.56 -9.90
C VAL A 13 -24.17 -0.39 -9.35
N LEU A 14 -24.74 0.83 -9.39
CA LEU A 14 -24.09 2.02 -8.82
C LEU A 14 -23.93 1.93 -7.29
N THR A 15 -24.89 1.35 -6.59
CA THR A 15 -24.81 1.18 -5.14
C THR A 15 -23.75 0.15 -4.73
N LEU A 16 -23.58 -0.93 -5.52
CA LEU A 16 -22.55 -1.94 -5.30
C LEU A 16 -21.13 -1.40 -5.55
N ALA A 17 -20.95 -0.53 -6.54
CA ALA A 17 -19.68 0.12 -6.83
C ALA A 17 -19.25 1.07 -5.70
N ALA A 18 -20.19 1.76 -5.05
CA ALA A 18 -19.92 2.64 -3.91
C ALA A 18 -19.48 1.88 -2.64
N CYS A 19 -19.92 0.62 -2.47
CA CYS A 19 -19.57 -0.21 -1.32
C CYS A 19 -18.17 -0.87 -1.44
N GLN A 20 -17.55 -0.85 -2.61
CA GLN A 20 -16.26 -1.51 -2.84
C GLN A 20 -15.05 -0.70 -2.35
N ASP A 21 -15.24 0.58 -2.00
CA ASP A 21 -14.15 1.49 -1.61
C ASP A 21 -13.97 1.60 -0.09
N GLU A 22 -14.63 0.74 0.70
CA GLU A 22 -14.64 0.88 2.17
C GLU A 22 -13.33 0.47 2.84
N VAL A 23 -12.59 -0.47 2.27
CA VAL A 23 -11.32 -0.95 2.83
C VAL A 23 -10.27 -1.08 1.72
N PRO A 24 -9.00 -0.78 2.02
CA PRO A 24 -7.94 -0.97 1.05
C PRO A 24 -7.64 -2.45 0.83
N SER A 25 -7.41 -2.82 -0.44
CA SER A 25 -6.99 -4.18 -0.79
C SER A 25 -5.54 -4.42 -0.38
N GLU A 26 -5.15 -5.69 -0.32
CA GLU A 26 -3.75 -6.07 -0.07
C GLU A 26 -2.82 -5.46 -1.11
N GLN A 27 -3.22 -5.46 -2.38
CA GLN A 27 -2.45 -4.85 -3.45
C GLN A 27 -2.31 -3.33 -3.28
N ALA A 28 -3.37 -2.64 -2.86
CA ALA A 28 -3.33 -1.21 -2.59
C ALA A 28 -2.37 -0.89 -1.43
N ILE A 29 -2.39 -1.68 -0.37
CA ILE A 29 -1.47 -1.54 0.75
C ILE A 29 -0.02 -1.75 0.31
N ALA A 30 0.25 -2.79 -0.48
CA ALA A 30 1.58 -3.07 -1.01
C ALA A 30 2.10 -1.89 -1.85
N SER A 31 1.26 -1.33 -2.71
CA SER A 31 1.63 -0.15 -3.52
C SER A 31 1.94 1.07 -2.68
N LEU A 32 1.16 1.33 -1.64
CA LEU A 32 1.42 2.44 -0.71
C LEU A 32 2.76 2.28 0.01
N LEU A 33 3.08 1.06 0.44
CA LEU A 33 4.37 0.76 1.09
C LEU A 33 5.54 0.95 0.13
N GLU A 34 5.40 0.49 -1.11
CA GLU A 34 6.44 0.65 -2.13
C GLU A 34 6.71 2.12 -2.43
N VAL A 35 5.68 2.93 -2.61
CA VAL A 35 5.82 4.37 -2.84
C VAL A 35 6.51 5.04 -1.65
N SER A 36 6.10 4.70 -0.43
CA SER A 36 6.70 5.23 0.80
C SER A 36 8.18 4.85 0.89
N ALA A 37 8.52 3.59 0.60
CA ALA A 37 9.90 3.11 0.62
C ALA A 37 10.75 3.79 -0.45
N ASP A 38 10.22 3.97 -1.65
CA ASP A 38 10.93 4.63 -2.75
C ASP A 38 11.20 6.11 -2.41
N GLN A 39 10.29 6.77 -1.72
CA GLN A 39 10.50 8.14 -1.22
C GLN A 39 11.62 8.20 -0.18
N GLU A 40 11.64 7.25 0.76
CA GLU A 40 12.70 7.15 1.77
C GLU A 40 14.07 6.87 1.11
N LEU A 41 14.12 6.04 0.09
CA LEU A 41 15.33 5.77 -0.68
C LEU A 41 15.82 7.01 -1.43
N ALA A 42 14.91 7.79 -2.00
CA ALA A 42 15.26 9.03 -2.70
C ALA A 42 15.91 10.04 -1.74
N VAL A 43 15.35 10.17 -0.54
CA VAL A 43 15.91 11.02 0.51
C VAL A 43 17.30 10.52 0.94
N ALA A 44 17.45 9.22 1.14
CA ALA A 44 18.72 8.61 1.51
C ALA A 44 19.80 8.84 0.44
N ARG A 45 19.46 8.70 -0.85
CA ARG A 45 20.40 8.97 -1.95
C ARG A 45 20.83 10.43 -1.98
N ALA A 46 19.89 11.36 -1.79
CA ALA A 46 20.19 12.78 -1.73
C ALA A 46 21.12 13.14 -0.57
N SER A 47 20.91 12.51 0.60
CA SER A 47 21.73 12.74 1.80
C SER A 47 23.13 12.12 1.70
N HIS A 48 23.31 11.03 0.95
CA HIS A 48 24.56 10.26 0.88
C HIS A 48 25.21 10.28 -0.50
N ALA A 49 24.78 11.18 -1.40
CA ALA A 49 25.21 11.21 -2.80
C ALA A 49 26.74 11.33 -2.98
N ALA A 50 27.43 11.97 -2.04
CA ALA A 50 28.89 12.14 -2.06
C ALA A 50 29.60 11.29 -1.00
N GLY A 51 28.90 10.45 -0.27
CA GLY A 51 29.45 9.67 0.82
C GLY A 51 29.95 8.29 0.38
N PRO A 52 30.74 7.60 1.25
CA PRO A 52 31.30 6.28 0.93
C PRO A 52 30.23 5.17 0.78
N ASN A 53 29.03 5.40 1.33
CA ASN A 53 27.93 4.43 1.32
C ASN A 53 26.91 4.67 0.20
N ALA A 54 27.16 5.63 -0.70
CA ALA A 54 26.21 5.99 -1.76
C ALA A 54 25.85 4.80 -2.66
N GLY A 55 26.80 3.94 -2.95
CA GLY A 55 26.61 2.74 -3.78
C GLY A 55 25.92 1.57 -3.08
N LEU A 56 25.67 1.67 -1.78
CA LEU A 56 25.02 0.61 -1.00
C LEU A 56 23.51 0.81 -0.88
N ILE A 57 22.99 1.97 -1.30
CA ILE A 57 21.56 2.26 -1.23
C ILE A 57 20.87 1.52 -2.38
N PRO A 58 19.83 0.69 -2.11
CA PRO A 58 19.08 0.02 -3.18
C PRO A 58 18.43 0.98 -4.15
N ASP A 59 18.20 0.54 -5.37
CA ASP A 59 17.49 1.34 -6.37
C ASP A 59 15.99 1.38 -6.09
N ALA A 60 15.43 0.28 -5.62
CA ALA A 60 14.00 0.18 -5.31
C ALA A 60 13.74 -0.91 -4.28
N VAL A 61 12.60 -0.79 -3.63
CA VAL A 61 12.04 -1.79 -2.72
C VAL A 61 10.75 -2.30 -3.31
N ARG A 62 10.55 -3.62 -3.24
CA ARG A 62 9.30 -4.26 -3.66
C ARG A 62 8.69 -5.05 -2.51
N ILE A 63 7.39 -4.91 -2.36
CA ILE A 63 6.60 -5.60 -1.36
C ILE A 63 5.83 -6.71 -2.06
N VAL A 64 6.12 -7.95 -1.73
CA VAL A 64 5.51 -9.11 -2.37
C VAL A 64 4.87 -10.01 -1.32
N ASN A 65 3.88 -10.81 -1.76
CA ASN A 65 3.17 -11.76 -0.91
C ASN A 65 2.54 -11.12 0.33
N LEU A 66 2.02 -9.89 0.20
CA LEU A 66 1.40 -9.19 1.31
C LEU A 66 0.08 -9.84 1.69
N LYS A 67 -0.09 -10.10 2.98
CA LYS A 67 -1.31 -10.63 3.58
C LYS A 67 -1.75 -9.74 4.73
N LYS A 68 -3.05 -9.47 4.80
CA LYS A 68 -3.65 -8.88 6.00
C LYS A 68 -3.86 -9.98 7.03
N LEU A 69 -3.24 -9.84 8.20
CA LEU A 69 -3.41 -10.76 9.31
C LEU A 69 -4.62 -10.39 10.15
N GLY A 70 -4.97 -9.13 10.18
CA GLY A 70 -6.14 -8.60 10.86
C GLY A 70 -6.25 -7.12 10.59
N ALA A 71 -7.47 -6.59 10.67
CA ALA A 71 -7.71 -5.17 10.45
C ALA A 71 -8.96 -4.71 11.18
N VAL A 72 -8.92 -3.48 11.66
CA VAL A 72 -10.07 -2.82 12.29
C VAL A 72 -10.11 -1.36 11.84
N THR A 73 -11.32 -0.81 11.76
CA THR A 73 -11.50 0.63 11.58
C THR A 73 -11.81 1.24 12.95
N ASP A 74 -11.05 2.25 13.34
CA ASP A 74 -11.26 2.91 14.61
C ASP A 74 -12.42 3.93 14.57
N SER A 75 -12.72 4.56 15.70
CA SER A 75 -13.80 5.53 15.82
C SER A 75 -13.61 6.81 14.98
N LYS A 76 -12.38 7.07 14.54
CA LYS A 76 -12.04 8.23 13.70
C LYS A 76 -12.02 7.90 12.21
N GLY A 77 -12.37 6.67 11.83
CA GLY A 77 -12.32 6.22 10.45
C GLY A 77 -10.94 5.81 9.96
N ILE A 78 -9.97 5.66 10.85
CA ILE A 78 -8.63 5.19 10.54
C ILE A 78 -8.65 3.66 10.45
N TYR A 79 -8.17 3.14 9.35
CA TYR A 79 -8.04 1.71 9.13
C TYR A 79 -6.69 1.23 9.66
N VAL A 80 -6.73 0.35 10.64
CA VAL A 80 -5.52 -0.20 11.27
C VAL A 80 -5.37 -1.64 10.84
N ALA A 81 -4.31 -1.95 10.11
CA ALA A 81 -4.06 -3.27 9.56
C ALA A 81 -2.76 -3.84 10.06
N SER A 82 -2.79 -5.10 10.50
CA SER A 82 -1.60 -5.91 10.74
C SER A 82 -1.33 -6.71 9.47
N ILE A 83 -0.12 -6.62 8.95
CA ILE A 83 0.24 -7.23 7.67
C ILE A 83 1.51 -8.07 7.80
N GLN A 84 1.65 -9.00 6.87
CA GLN A 84 2.85 -9.79 6.69
C GLN A 84 3.22 -9.77 5.21
N PHE A 85 4.49 -9.61 4.90
CA PHE A 85 4.96 -9.53 3.52
C PHE A 85 6.41 -9.96 3.41
N ASP A 86 6.85 -10.20 2.18
CA ASP A 86 8.24 -10.39 1.85
C ASP A 86 8.81 -9.11 1.27
N LEU A 87 9.99 -8.73 1.70
CA LEU A 87 10.69 -7.54 1.26
C LEU A 87 11.75 -7.92 0.23
N MET A 88 11.59 -7.43 -0.99
CA MET A 88 12.56 -7.58 -2.07
C MET A 88 13.26 -6.25 -2.31
N ILE A 89 14.54 -6.29 -2.57
CA ILE A 89 15.30 -5.10 -2.98
C ILE A 89 15.83 -5.28 -4.41
N GLU A 90 15.80 -4.18 -5.16
CA GLU A 90 16.41 -4.11 -6.48
C GLU A 90 17.67 -3.26 -6.38
N HIS A 91 18.78 -3.78 -6.87
CA HIS A 91 20.06 -3.08 -6.85
C HIS A 91 20.89 -3.47 -8.07
N LYS A 92 21.27 -2.47 -8.86
CA LYS A 92 22.09 -2.66 -10.09
C LYS A 92 21.52 -3.75 -11.02
N GLY A 93 20.21 -3.74 -11.21
CA GLY A 93 19.51 -4.69 -12.07
C GLY A 93 19.25 -6.06 -11.46
N ALA A 94 19.74 -6.34 -10.27
CA ALA A 94 19.49 -7.58 -9.55
C ALA A 94 18.39 -7.41 -8.52
N ARG A 95 17.52 -8.42 -8.39
CA ARG A 95 16.47 -8.47 -7.39
C ARG A 95 16.82 -9.54 -6.37
N MET A 96 16.78 -9.17 -5.08
CA MET A 96 17.14 -10.07 -4.00
C MET A 96 16.09 -10.01 -2.90
N LEU A 97 15.83 -11.17 -2.27
CA LEU A 97 15.00 -11.23 -1.08
C LEU A 97 15.80 -10.64 0.10
N SER A 98 15.29 -9.55 0.67
CA SER A 98 15.91 -8.91 1.83
C SER A 98 15.38 -9.49 3.13
N GLN A 99 14.06 -9.70 3.22
CA GLN A 99 13.43 -10.25 4.42
C GLN A 99 12.20 -11.04 4.03
N ARG A 100 12.05 -12.24 4.58
CA ARG A 100 10.86 -13.07 4.41
C ARG A 100 9.98 -12.94 5.65
N GLY A 101 8.66 -12.81 5.42
CA GLY A 101 7.70 -12.79 6.51
C GLY A 101 7.81 -11.60 7.43
N ALA A 102 8.19 -10.44 6.90
CA ALA A 102 8.21 -9.21 7.67
C ALA A 102 6.80 -8.87 8.13
N LYS A 103 6.66 -8.39 9.36
CA LYS A 103 5.38 -7.99 9.93
C LYS A 103 5.40 -6.51 10.24
N ALA A 104 4.29 -5.86 9.99
CA ALA A 104 4.12 -4.45 10.28
C ALA A 104 2.68 -4.16 10.64
N ARG A 105 2.48 -3.05 11.31
CA ARG A 105 1.16 -2.51 11.60
C ARG A 105 1.07 -1.14 10.96
N LEU A 106 0.02 -0.94 10.18
CA LEU A 106 -0.19 0.29 9.44
C LEU A 106 -1.46 0.97 9.88
N LYS A 107 -1.40 2.29 9.99
CA LYS A 107 -2.59 3.12 10.10
C LYS A 107 -2.80 3.84 8.78
N LEU A 108 -3.95 3.64 8.18
CA LEU A 108 -4.31 4.19 6.88
C LEU A 108 -5.49 5.13 7.02
N GLY A 109 -5.37 6.32 6.45
CA GLY A 109 -6.43 7.31 6.40
C GLY A 109 -6.95 7.51 5.00
N ARG A 110 -8.14 8.06 4.86
CA ARG A 110 -8.71 8.43 3.57
C ARG A 110 -7.98 9.66 3.01
N ALA A 111 -7.71 9.62 1.71
CA ALA A 111 -7.19 10.74 0.95
C ALA A 111 -8.10 10.99 -0.25
N GLU A 112 -7.95 12.11 -0.95
CA GLU A 112 -8.78 12.46 -2.11
C GLU A 112 -8.74 11.39 -3.22
N SER A 113 -7.59 10.75 -3.39
CA SER A 113 -7.38 9.74 -4.43
C SER A 113 -7.31 8.31 -3.88
N GLY A 114 -7.83 8.06 -2.68
CA GLY A 114 -7.83 6.73 -2.09
C GLY A 114 -7.35 6.71 -0.64
N TRP A 115 -6.31 5.93 -0.36
CA TRP A 115 -5.77 5.73 0.99
C TRP A 115 -4.37 6.30 1.09
N ARG A 116 -3.99 6.71 2.29
CA ARG A 116 -2.63 7.15 2.60
C ARG A 116 -2.15 6.51 3.90
N ILE A 117 -0.85 6.32 4.02
CA ILE A 117 -0.25 5.83 5.25
C ILE A 117 -0.16 7.00 6.23
N VAL A 118 -0.79 6.85 7.40
CA VAL A 118 -0.72 7.84 8.47
C VAL A 118 0.43 7.50 9.41
N GLU A 119 0.61 6.21 9.70
CA GLU A 119 1.65 5.74 10.63
C GLU A 119 2.08 4.32 10.28
N LYS A 120 3.37 4.03 10.40
CA LYS A 120 3.96 2.69 10.28
C LYS A 120 4.57 2.30 11.61
N GLN A 121 4.28 1.08 12.05
CA GLN A 121 4.83 0.51 13.28
C GLN A 121 5.49 -0.85 13.04
#